data_9bf4f073660410c6ca4260a53fff0e57
#
_entry.id   9bf4f073660410c6ca4260a53fff0e57
#
_cell.length_a   1.000
_cell.length_b   1.000
_cell.length_c   1.000
_cell.angle_alpha   90.00
_cell.angle_beta   90.00
_cell.angle_gamma   90.00
#
_symmetry.space_group_name_H-M   'P 1'
#
loop_
_entity.id
_entity.type
_entity.pdbx_description
1 polymer ?
#
loop_
_entity_poly.entity_id
_entity_poly.type
_entity_poly.pdbx_seq_one_letter_code
_entity_poly.pdbx_strand_id
1 'polypeptide(L)'
;MIVPTIMPETLDALRATLQAYQPFARRIHIDISDGEFAPVFLLSESQLYWPEGWEVDIHAMLARPSEHLPQLIQLKPSMIILHAEAQ
;
A
#
# COMPACT_ATOMS: atom_id res chain seq x y z
N MET A 1 -10.65 -17.49 1.67
CA MET A 1 -10.82 -16.04 1.46
C MET A 1 -9.75 -15.52 0.51
N ILE A 2 -10.13 -14.73 -0.47
CA ILE A 2 -9.19 -14.11 -1.40
C ILE A 2 -8.94 -12.68 -0.95
N VAL A 3 -7.65 -12.34 -0.78
CA VAL A 3 -7.25 -10.98 -0.43
C VAL A 3 -6.67 -10.35 -1.70
N PRO A 4 -7.36 -9.39 -2.32
CA PRO A 4 -6.82 -8.77 -3.53
C PRO A 4 -5.59 -7.94 -3.24
N THR A 5 -4.65 -7.96 -4.18
CA THR A 5 -3.46 -7.13 -4.15
C THR A 5 -3.62 -6.04 -5.21
N ILE A 6 -3.43 -4.79 -4.80
CA ILE A 6 -3.53 -3.67 -5.73
C ILE A 6 -2.19 -2.94 -5.81
N MET A 7 -1.86 -2.47 -7.02
CA MET A 7 -0.60 -1.79 -7.31
C MET A 7 -0.94 -0.44 -7.94
N PRO A 8 -1.36 0.54 -7.13
CA PRO A 8 -1.88 1.79 -7.67
C PRO A 8 -0.75 2.70 -8.16
N GLU A 9 -0.84 3.11 -9.42
CA GLU A 9 0.11 4.03 -10.02
C GLU A 9 -0.35 5.48 -9.88
N THR A 10 -1.65 5.71 -9.72
CA THR A 10 -2.24 7.04 -9.58
C THR A 10 -3.34 7.03 -8.52
N LEU A 11 -3.69 8.22 -8.03
CA LEU A 11 -4.82 8.35 -7.10
C LEU A 11 -6.14 7.93 -7.74
N ASP A 12 -6.33 8.23 -9.04
CA ASP A 12 -7.54 7.82 -9.73
C ASP A 12 -7.63 6.29 -9.81
N ALA A 13 -6.51 5.61 -10.07
CA ALA A 13 -6.48 4.15 -10.10
C ALA A 13 -6.78 3.57 -8.72
N LEU A 14 -6.23 4.15 -7.66
CA LEU A 14 -6.52 3.71 -6.30
C LEU A 14 -8.00 3.85 -5.98
N ARG A 15 -8.58 5.01 -6.27
CA ARG A 15 -9.99 5.25 -5.99
C ARG A 15 -10.89 4.29 -6.74
N ALA A 16 -10.62 4.09 -8.03
CA ALA A 16 -11.43 3.19 -8.85
C ALA A 16 -11.36 1.75 -8.33
N THR A 17 -10.17 1.31 -7.93
CA THR A 17 -9.99 -0.05 -7.42
C THR A 17 -10.70 -0.24 -6.09
N LEU A 18 -10.60 0.74 -5.18
CA LEU A 18 -11.29 0.66 -3.89
C LEU A 18 -12.79 0.58 -4.08
N GLN A 19 -13.34 1.37 -5.01
CA GLN A 19 -14.77 1.34 -5.31
C GLN A 19 -15.18 -0.01 -5.89
N ALA A 20 -14.35 -0.59 -6.75
CA ALA A 20 -14.65 -1.87 -7.37
C ALA A 20 -14.69 -3.01 -6.35
N TYR A 21 -13.83 -2.98 -5.35
CA TYR A 21 -13.77 -4.04 -4.35
C TYR A 21 -14.70 -3.83 -3.16
N GLN A 22 -15.25 -2.63 -2.98
CA GLN A 22 -16.07 -2.30 -1.83
C GLN A 22 -17.21 -3.30 -1.57
N PRO A 23 -17.91 -3.82 -2.60
CA PRO A 23 -19.01 -4.74 -2.35
C PRO A 23 -18.61 -6.10 -1.79
N PHE A 24 -17.35 -6.53 -1.95
CA PHE A 24 -16.97 -7.90 -1.60
C PHE A 24 -15.63 -8.06 -0.90
N ALA A 25 -14.91 -7.00 -0.64
CA ALA A 25 -13.63 -7.10 0.07
C ALA A 25 -13.58 -6.10 1.22
N ARG A 26 -13.06 -6.56 2.36
CA ARG A 26 -12.79 -5.71 3.52
C ARG A 26 -11.33 -5.81 3.92
N ARG A 27 -10.56 -6.63 3.23
CA ARG A 27 -9.13 -6.80 3.45
C ARG A 27 -8.44 -6.77 2.10
N ILE A 28 -7.39 -5.93 1.99
CA ILE A 28 -6.64 -5.80 0.74
C ILE A 28 -5.16 -5.68 1.06
N HIS A 29 -4.33 -6.02 0.07
CA HIS A 29 -2.91 -5.71 0.06
C HIS A 29 -2.67 -4.55 -0.88
N ILE A 30 -1.92 -3.55 -0.44
CA ILE A 30 -1.52 -2.42 -1.29
C ILE A 30 -0.01 -2.42 -1.40
N ASP A 31 0.49 -2.45 -2.63
CA ASP A 31 1.91 -2.30 -2.90
C ASP A 31 2.24 -0.83 -3.09
N ILE A 32 3.34 -0.38 -2.48
CA ILE A 32 3.92 0.94 -2.77
C ILE A 32 5.36 0.77 -3.18
N SER A 33 5.88 1.70 -3.96
CA SER A 33 7.25 1.63 -4.47
C SER A 33 7.76 3.02 -4.75
N ASP A 34 9.05 3.25 -4.41
CA ASP A 34 9.72 4.52 -4.71
C ASP A 34 10.47 4.48 -6.06
N GLY A 35 10.45 3.35 -6.76
CA GLY A 35 11.15 3.19 -8.01
C GLY A 35 12.64 2.95 -7.87
N GLU A 36 13.18 3.02 -6.65
CA GLU A 36 14.61 2.83 -6.39
C GLU A 36 14.92 1.39 -6.00
N PHE A 37 14.13 0.81 -5.10
CA PHE A 37 14.31 -0.58 -4.67
C PHE A 37 13.90 -1.55 -5.77
N ALA A 38 12.81 -1.26 -6.46
CA ALA A 38 12.30 -2.06 -7.57
C ALA A 38 11.99 -1.13 -8.74
N PRO A 39 12.14 -1.60 -10.00
CA PRO A 39 11.95 -0.72 -11.16
C PRO A 39 10.47 -0.45 -11.48
N VAL A 40 9.70 -0.10 -10.46
CA VAL A 40 8.27 0.19 -10.58
C VAL A 40 7.98 1.43 -9.77
N PHE A 41 7.23 2.36 -10.33
CA PHE A 41 6.76 3.54 -9.62
C PHE A 41 5.29 3.37 -9.26
N LEU A 42 4.99 3.37 -7.97
CA LEU A 42 3.62 3.30 -7.45
C LEU A 42 3.40 4.49 -6.54
N LEU A 43 2.18 4.62 -6.01
CA LEU A 43 1.89 5.69 -5.07
C LEU A 43 2.77 5.56 -3.82
N SER A 44 3.08 6.70 -3.22
CA SER A 44 3.80 6.75 -1.94
C SER A 44 2.82 6.68 -0.78
N GLU A 45 3.36 6.47 0.42
CA GLU A 45 2.54 6.38 1.63
C GLU A 45 1.73 7.66 1.89
N SER A 46 2.22 8.82 1.46
CA SER A 46 1.50 10.08 1.67
C SER A 46 0.23 10.19 0.84
N GLN A 47 0.08 9.35 -0.16
CA GLN A 47 -1.06 9.38 -1.08
C GLN A 47 -2.08 8.28 -0.80
N LEU A 48 -1.76 7.35 0.08
CA LEU A 48 -2.64 6.21 0.35
C LEU A 48 -3.82 6.59 1.22
N TYR A 49 -4.94 5.96 0.94
CA TYR A 49 -6.13 6.02 1.79
C TYR A 49 -7.00 4.80 1.50
N TRP A 50 -7.91 4.50 2.42
CA TRP A 50 -8.88 3.42 2.24
C TRP A 50 -10.09 3.68 3.14
N PRO A 51 -11.24 3.04 2.85
CA PRO A 51 -12.44 3.23 3.68
C PRO A 51 -12.22 2.76 5.12
N GLU A 52 -12.84 3.44 6.06
CA GLU A 52 -12.79 3.06 7.46
C GLU A 52 -13.36 1.65 7.65
N GLY A 53 -12.74 0.90 8.54
CA GLY A 53 -13.16 -0.47 8.84
C GLY A 53 -12.51 -1.54 7.99
N TRP A 54 -11.75 -1.13 6.95
CA TRP A 54 -11.01 -2.09 6.14
C TRP A 54 -9.71 -2.49 6.83
N GLU A 55 -9.30 -3.74 6.60
CA GLU A 55 -7.99 -4.22 7.00
C GLU A 55 -7.04 -4.14 5.80
N VAL A 56 -5.94 -3.42 5.95
CA VAL A 56 -5.01 -3.18 4.86
C VAL A 56 -3.61 -3.59 5.26
N ASP A 57 -3.00 -4.42 4.42
CA ASP A 57 -1.59 -4.76 4.54
C ASP A 57 -0.83 -3.96 3.48
N ILE A 58 0.24 -3.29 3.89
CA ILE A 58 1.05 -2.50 2.97
C ILE A 58 2.35 -3.26 2.70
N HIS A 59 2.61 -3.57 1.44
CA HIS A 59 3.87 -4.14 0.99
C HIS A 59 4.73 -3.00 0.44
N ALA A 60 5.75 -2.62 1.21
CA ALA A 60 6.54 -1.43 0.93
C ALA A 60 7.84 -1.81 0.22
N MET A 61 7.90 -1.55 -1.07
CA MET A 61 9.10 -1.77 -1.89
C MET A 61 9.91 -0.47 -1.91
N LEU A 62 10.59 -0.20 -0.80
CA LEU A 62 11.31 1.05 -0.57
C LEU A 62 12.77 0.75 -0.30
N ALA A 63 13.67 1.57 -0.87
CA ALA A 63 15.11 1.41 -0.67
C ALA A 63 15.52 1.78 0.76
N ARG A 64 14.87 2.77 1.34
CA ARG A 64 15.16 3.24 2.69
C ARG A 64 13.89 3.28 3.52
N PRO A 65 13.40 2.10 3.94
CA PRO A 65 12.09 2.02 4.61
C PRO A 65 12.01 2.82 5.92
N SER A 66 13.12 2.98 6.64
CA SER A 66 13.07 3.72 7.90
C SER A 66 12.65 5.18 7.72
N GLU A 67 12.89 5.77 6.54
CA GLU A 67 12.48 7.15 6.25
C GLU A 67 10.97 7.26 6.06
N HIS A 68 10.30 6.17 5.77
CA HIS A 68 8.87 6.15 5.49
C HIS A 68 8.02 5.58 6.62
N LEU A 69 8.65 4.87 7.56
CA LEU A 69 7.93 4.19 8.63
C LEU A 69 7.00 5.09 9.45
N PRO A 70 7.40 6.31 9.85
CA PRO A 70 6.49 7.14 10.64
C PRO A 70 5.16 7.41 9.94
N GLN A 71 5.18 7.72 8.65
CA GLN A 71 3.95 7.94 7.89
C GLN A 71 3.16 6.65 7.67
N LEU A 72 3.85 5.55 7.41
CA LEU A 72 3.20 4.26 7.25
C LEU A 72 2.45 3.86 8.52
N ILE A 73 3.07 4.06 9.67
CA ILE A 73 2.44 3.74 10.96
C ILE A 73 1.22 4.63 11.21
N GLN A 74 1.29 5.90 10.81
CA GLN A 74 0.16 6.82 10.99
C GLN A 74 -1.08 6.41 10.20
N LEU A 75 -0.90 5.67 9.09
CA LEU A 75 -2.03 5.16 8.32
C LEU A 75 -2.77 4.03 9.03
N LYS A 76 -2.16 3.45 10.06
CA LYS A 76 -2.72 2.36 10.87
C LYS A 76 -3.09 1.14 10.03
N PRO A 77 -2.17 0.64 9.18
CA PRO A 77 -2.42 -0.59 8.47
C PRO A 77 -2.44 -1.79 9.43
N SER A 78 -3.02 -2.90 8.98
CA SER A 78 -2.99 -4.13 9.76
C SER A 78 -1.60 -4.73 9.78
N MET A 79 -0.82 -4.56 8.71
CA MET A 79 0.52 -5.10 8.61
C MET A 79 1.34 -4.27 7.63
N ILE A 80 2.63 -4.15 7.90
CA ILE A 80 3.59 -3.53 6.98
C ILE A 80 4.64 -4.58 6.66
N ILE A 81 4.84 -4.87 5.37
CA ILE A 81 5.83 -5.82 4.91
C ILE A 81 6.99 -5.05 4.28
N LEU A 82 8.17 -5.22 4.83
CA LEU A 82 9.40 -4.58 4.34
C LEU A 82 10.33 -5.65 3.82
N HIS A 83 11.28 -5.24 2.99
CA HIS A 83 12.30 -6.15 2.47
C HIS A 83 13.55 -6.09 3.32
N ALA A 84 14.04 -7.26 3.73
CA ALA A 84 15.20 -7.37 4.62
C ALA A 84 16.48 -6.85 3.99
N GLU A 85 16.59 -6.91 2.67
CA GLU A 85 17.77 -6.44 1.93
C GLU A 85 17.77 -4.93 1.70
N ALA A 86 16.70 -4.22 2.07
CA ALA A 86 16.63 -2.78 1.96
C ALA A 86 17.32 -2.13 3.16
N GLN A 87 18.12 -1.07 2.91
CA GLN A 87 18.92 -0.38 3.93
C GLN A 87 19.89 -1.31 4.60
#